data_57e712b41b4bf9e1461f1d622fb41111
#
_entry.id   57e712b41b4bf9e1461f1d622fb41111
#
_cell.length_a   1.000
_cell.length_b   1.000
_cell.length_c   1.000
_cell.angle_alpha   90.00
_cell.angle_beta   90.00
_cell.angle_gamma   90.00
#
_symmetry.space_group_name_H-M   'P 1'
#
loop_
_entity.id
_entity.type
_entity.pdbx_description
1 polymer ?
#
loop_
_entity_poly.entity_id
_entity_poly.type
_entity_poly.pdbx_seq_one_letter_code
_entity_poly.pdbx_strand_id
1 'polypeptide(L)'
;DPLNPQVAAEVTGIRDPRAVAIQFRYAFVTDADGMKVVDITTPERPRLVESATTSIADAQGLYVARTYAYVAAGSEGLVIVDVERPERPRVDQTFNAGGAINDSRDVKVAMTNASVFAYIADGVNGLQVVQLVSANDTPGAFGFSPRPAPQLIATHHTGGPALAISKGLDRDRAVDETGHQVAVFGRRGGRPFNAEEMRRLYVRDGEVWTVSDEPQGRATDPQ
;
A
#
# COMPACT_ATOMS: atom_id res chain seq x y z
N ASP A 1 -12.54 -6.22 -23.48
CA ASP A 1 -13.88 -6.23 -22.86
C ASP A 1 -13.75 -6.48 -21.35
N PRO A 2 -14.06 -5.50 -20.48
CA PRO A 2 -13.92 -5.66 -19.02
C PRO A 2 -14.81 -6.73 -18.43
N LEU A 3 -15.90 -7.09 -19.12
CA LEU A 3 -16.83 -8.13 -18.70
C LEU A 3 -16.41 -9.53 -19.16
N ASN A 4 -15.40 -9.62 -20.00
CA ASN A 4 -14.85 -10.88 -20.51
C ASN A 4 -13.33 -10.80 -20.58
N PRO A 5 -12.63 -10.76 -19.43
CA PRO A 5 -11.19 -10.65 -19.38
C PRO A 5 -10.51 -11.88 -19.99
N GLN A 6 -9.43 -11.64 -20.72
CA GLN A 6 -8.60 -12.68 -21.31
C GLN A 6 -7.17 -12.57 -20.79
N VAL A 7 -6.52 -13.71 -20.55
CA VAL A 7 -5.09 -13.74 -20.24
C VAL A 7 -4.32 -13.37 -21.53
N ALA A 8 -3.68 -12.19 -21.52
CA ALA A 8 -2.97 -11.69 -22.69
C ALA A 8 -1.55 -12.26 -22.78
N ALA A 9 -0.91 -12.51 -21.65
CA ALA A 9 0.46 -13.04 -21.60
C ALA A 9 0.78 -13.65 -20.24
N GLU A 10 1.84 -14.43 -20.19
CA GLU A 10 2.41 -14.99 -18.97
C GLU A 10 3.91 -14.66 -18.87
N VAL A 11 4.41 -14.48 -17.66
CA VAL A 11 5.82 -14.25 -17.39
C VAL A 11 6.40 -15.44 -16.64
N THR A 12 7.46 -16.02 -17.16
CA THR A 12 8.22 -17.10 -16.51
C THR A 12 9.40 -16.55 -15.69
N GLY A 13 10.01 -17.40 -14.86
CA GLY A 13 11.16 -17.02 -14.05
C GLY A 13 10.81 -16.32 -12.72
N ILE A 14 9.54 -16.26 -12.35
CA ILE A 14 9.06 -15.80 -11.05
C ILE A 14 8.61 -17.03 -10.26
N ARG A 15 9.19 -17.21 -9.08
CA ARG A 15 8.98 -18.40 -8.25
C ARG A 15 8.14 -18.05 -7.02
N ASP A 16 6.96 -18.65 -6.90
CA ASP A 16 6.04 -18.39 -5.79
C ASP A 16 5.73 -16.89 -5.62
N PRO A 17 5.10 -16.24 -6.64
CA PRO A 17 4.80 -14.81 -6.59
C PRO A 17 3.80 -14.50 -5.47
N ARG A 18 4.06 -13.44 -4.70
CA ARG A 18 3.27 -13.09 -3.53
C ARG A 18 2.54 -11.76 -3.66
N ALA A 19 3.21 -10.74 -4.20
CA ALA A 19 2.60 -9.43 -4.40
C ALA A 19 3.13 -8.79 -5.69
N VAL A 20 2.32 -7.88 -6.24
CA VAL A 20 2.69 -7.08 -7.41
C VAL A 20 2.27 -5.63 -7.22
N ALA A 21 3.14 -4.71 -7.60
CA ALA A 21 2.83 -3.29 -7.71
C ALA A 21 3.29 -2.78 -9.08
N ILE A 22 2.46 -1.94 -9.69
CA ILE A 22 2.76 -1.38 -11.00
C ILE A 22 3.09 0.10 -10.85
N GLN A 23 4.18 0.52 -11.47
CA GLN A 23 4.51 1.92 -11.62
C GLN A 23 5.03 2.18 -13.05
N PHE A 24 4.33 3.04 -13.78
CA PHE A 24 4.60 3.34 -15.19
C PHE A 24 4.62 2.06 -16.04
N ARG A 25 5.77 1.75 -16.67
CA ARG A 25 5.97 0.59 -17.54
C ARG A 25 6.60 -0.61 -16.86
N TYR A 26 6.68 -0.61 -15.53
CA TYR A 26 7.27 -1.70 -14.77
C TYR A 26 6.29 -2.28 -13.77
N ALA A 27 6.26 -3.60 -13.67
CA ALA A 27 5.67 -4.32 -12.58
C ALA A 27 6.79 -4.82 -11.66
N PHE A 28 6.66 -4.53 -10.38
CA PHE A 28 7.53 -5.02 -9.31
C PHE A 28 6.81 -6.18 -8.65
N VAL A 29 7.48 -7.31 -8.54
CA VAL A 29 6.88 -8.55 -8.04
C VAL A 29 7.73 -9.09 -6.91
N THR A 30 7.14 -9.36 -5.76
CA THR A 30 7.80 -10.14 -4.71
C THR A 30 7.57 -11.62 -4.95
N ASP A 31 8.61 -12.41 -4.75
CA ASP A 31 8.58 -13.85 -4.90
C ASP A 31 9.50 -14.55 -3.87
N ALA A 32 9.70 -15.85 -4.03
CA ALA A 32 10.54 -16.63 -3.11
C ALA A 32 12.02 -16.22 -3.10
N ASP A 33 12.50 -15.49 -4.12
CA ASP A 33 13.89 -15.05 -4.23
C ASP A 33 14.09 -13.59 -3.75
N GLY A 34 12.98 -12.83 -3.65
CA GLY A 34 12.99 -11.43 -3.25
C GLY A 34 12.07 -10.54 -4.08
N MET A 35 12.59 -9.46 -4.66
CA MET A 35 11.84 -8.58 -5.56
C MET A 35 12.41 -8.65 -6.98
N LYS A 36 11.54 -8.87 -7.95
CA LYS A 36 11.84 -8.89 -9.38
C LYS A 36 11.13 -7.76 -10.11
N VAL A 37 11.65 -7.38 -11.24
CA VAL A 37 11.09 -6.32 -12.09
C VAL A 37 10.73 -6.90 -13.46
N VAL A 38 9.51 -6.58 -13.91
CA VAL A 38 9.00 -6.98 -15.23
C VAL A 38 8.75 -5.72 -16.04
N ASP A 39 9.31 -5.64 -17.24
CA ASP A 39 8.98 -4.60 -18.21
C ASP A 39 7.63 -4.95 -18.86
N ILE A 40 6.65 -4.09 -18.67
CA ILE A 40 5.29 -4.19 -19.19
C ILE A 40 4.99 -3.08 -20.22
N THR A 41 6.03 -2.53 -20.86
CA THR A 41 5.88 -1.52 -21.93
C THR A 41 4.93 -2.00 -23.02
N THR A 42 4.97 -3.30 -23.32
CA THR A 42 4.03 -3.97 -24.22
C THR A 42 3.28 -5.03 -23.40
N PRO A 43 2.06 -4.76 -22.90
CA PRO A 43 1.34 -5.65 -21.99
C PRO A 43 1.13 -7.07 -22.54
N GLU A 44 1.02 -7.22 -23.86
CA GLU A 44 0.87 -8.52 -24.52
C GLU A 44 2.20 -9.30 -24.63
N ARG A 45 3.31 -8.69 -24.27
CA ARG A 45 4.66 -9.27 -24.30
C ARG A 45 5.51 -8.77 -23.15
N PRO A 46 5.09 -9.00 -21.91
CA PRO A 46 5.86 -8.60 -20.73
C PRO A 46 7.17 -9.37 -20.67
N ARG A 47 8.22 -8.75 -20.11
CA ARG A 47 9.56 -9.36 -20.04
C ARG A 47 10.14 -9.20 -18.64
N LEU A 48 10.61 -10.31 -18.08
CA LEU A 48 11.41 -10.26 -16.86
C LEU A 48 12.71 -9.51 -17.15
N VAL A 49 13.04 -8.54 -16.31
CA VAL A 49 14.34 -7.85 -16.37
C VAL A 49 15.34 -8.64 -15.53
N GLU A 50 16.06 -9.54 -16.16
CA GLU A 50 16.96 -10.53 -15.53
C GLU A 50 17.95 -9.92 -14.53
N SER A 51 18.50 -8.73 -14.86
CA SER A 51 19.46 -7.99 -14.03
C SER A 51 18.82 -7.27 -12.83
N ALA A 52 17.50 -7.24 -12.75
CA ALA A 52 16.76 -6.44 -11.77
C ALA A 52 16.15 -7.32 -10.65
N THR A 53 16.84 -8.36 -10.23
CA THR A 53 16.48 -9.14 -9.06
C THR A 53 17.17 -8.57 -7.82
N THR A 54 16.39 -8.22 -6.81
CA THR A 54 16.86 -7.80 -5.50
C THR A 54 16.59 -8.93 -4.51
N SER A 55 17.64 -9.57 -4.00
CA SER A 55 17.48 -10.64 -3.02
C SER A 55 16.97 -10.07 -1.69
N ILE A 56 15.83 -10.57 -1.22
CA ILE A 56 15.18 -10.20 0.04
C ILE A 56 14.64 -11.49 0.64
N ALA A 57 15.10 -11.82 1.83
CA ALA A 57 14.58 -12.99 2.53
C ALA A 57 13.11 -12.77 2.88
N ASP A 58 12.28 -13.78 2.62
CA ASP A 58 10.84 -13.77 2.95
C ASP A 58 10.08 -12.52 2.47
N ALA A 59 10.35 -12.07 1.22
CA ALA A 59 9.63 -10.95 0.62
C ALA A 59 8.13 -11.29 0.48
N GLN A 60 7.27 -10.50 1.10
CA GLN A 60 5.82 -10.68 1.19
C GLN A 60 5.10 -9.55 0.43
N GLY A 61 4.31 -8.74 1.14
CA GLY A 61 3.62 -7.58 0.56
C GLY A 61 4.57 -6.49 0.06
N LEU A 62 4.10 -5.71 -0.90
CA LEU A 62 4.90 -4.71 -1.60
C LEU A 62 4.06 -3.48 -1.91
N TYR A 63 4.66 -2.31 -1.79
CA TYR A 63 4.12 -1.04 -2.24
C TYR A 63 5.21 -0.21 -2.91
N VAL A 64 4.91 0.42 -4.03
CA VAL A 64 5.84 1.32 -4.71
C VAL A 64 5.34 2.75 -4.64
N ALA A 65 6.17 3.64 -4.16
CA ALA A 65 5.89 5.07 -4.09
C ALA A 65 7.10 5.88 -4.54
N ARG A 66 6.91 6.70 -5.57
CA ARG A 66 7.97 7.55 -6.14
C ARG A 66 9.17 6.70 -6.58
N THR A 67 10.36 6.91 -5.99
CA THR A 67 11.58 6.19 -6.35
C THR A 67 11.92 5.04 -5.39
N TYR A 68 10.99 4.65 -4.52
CA TYR A 68 11.20 3.58 -3.57
C TYR A 68 10.12 2.50 -3.64
N ALA A 69 10.56 1.25 -3.56
CA ALA A 69 9.70 0.11 -3.25
C ALA A 69 9.86 -0.25 -1.76
N TYR A 70 8.75 -0.49 -1.12
CA TYR A 70 8.64 -0.87 0.28
C TYR A 70 8.17 -2.30 0.33
N VAL A 71 8.98 -3.19 0.90
CA VAL A 71 8.72 -4.63 0.94
C VAL A 71 8.58 -5.08 2.38
N ALA A 72 7.46 -5.70 2.70
CA ALA A 72 7.28 -6.44 3.94
C ALA A 72 8.10 -7.73 3.84
N ALA A 73 9.04 -7.96 4.75
CA ALA A 73 10.05 -9.01 4.64
C ALA A 73 10.17 -9.86 5.93
N GLY A 74 9.03 -10.34 6.42
CA GLY A 74 8.96 -11.22 7.58
C GLY A 74 9.76 -10.66 8.77
N SER A 75 10.77 -11.41 9.23
CA SER A 75 11.60 -11.04 10.37
C SER A 75 12.57 -9.88 10.10
N GLU A 76 12.85 -9.55 8.86
CA GLU A 76 13.64 -8.37 8.49
C GLU A 76 12.83 -7.07 8.63
N GLY A 77 11.50 -7.18 8.76
CA GLY A 77 10.59 -6.03 8.89
C GLY A 77 10.32 -5.35 7.55
N LEU A 78 10.67 -4.07 7.41
CA LEU A 78 10.49 -3.27 6.22
C LEU A 78 11.81 -3.14 5.45
N VAL A 79 11.88 -3.71 4.25
CA VAL A 79 13.01 -3.50 3.33
C VAL A 79 12.64 -2.39 2.35
N ILE A 80 13.46 -1.36 2.26
CA ILE A 80 13.30 -0.22 1.36
C ILE A 80 14.29 -0.37 0.22
N VAL A 81 13.76 -0.43 -1.00
CA VAL A 81 14.54 -0.62 -2.22
C VAL A 81 14.48 0.66 -3.05
N ASP A 82 15.63 1.19 -3.42
CA ASP A 82 15.75 2.26 -4.40
C ASP A 82 15.43 1.69 -5.80
N VAL A 83 14.38 2.22 -6.40
CA VAL A 83 13.89 1.85 -7.74
C VAL A 83 13.86 3.05 -8.68
N GLU A 84 14.65 4.11 -8.41
CA GLU A 84 14.82 5.24 -9.33
C GLU A 84 15.21 4.76 -10.72
N ARG A 85 16.02 3.70 -10.77
CA ARG A 85 16.36 2.95 -12.00
C ARG A 85 15.79 1.53 -11.87
N PRO A 86 14.58 1.30 -12.37
CA PRO A 86 13.91 0.00 -12.20
C PRO A 86 14.69 -1.19 -12.75
N GLU A 87 15.54 -0.98 -13.73
CA GLU A 87 16.40 -2.04 -14.30
C GLU A 87 17.63 -2.37 -13.42
N ARG A 88 17.87 -1.59 -12.37
CA ARG A 88 18.98 -1.75 -11.42
C ARG A 88 18.56 -1.41 -10.00
N PRO A 89 17.54 -2.08 -9.47
CA PRO A 89 17.08 -1.83 -8.11
C PRO A 89 18.15 -2.24 -7.10
N ARG A 90 18.16 -1.60 -5.94
CA ARG A 90 19.10 -1.93 -4.87
C ARG A 90 18.47 -1.64 -3.50
N VAL A 91 18.76 -2.50 -2.56
CA VAL A 91 18.36 -2.25 -1.16
C VAL A 91 19.03 -0.95 -0.70
N ASP A 92 18.21 0.01 -0.28
CA ASP A 92 18.66 1.25 0.33
C ASP A 92 18.85 1.06 1.84
N GLN A 93 17.90 0.42 2.49
CA GLN A 93 17.94 0.15 3.93
C GLN A 93 16.93 -0.92 4.35
N THR A 94 17.16 -1.52 5.50
CA THR A 94 16.26 -2.44 6.19
C THR A 94 15.93 -1.87 7.57
N PHE A 95 14.66 -1.92 7.96
CA PHE A 95 14.17 -1.36 9.21
C PHE A 95 13.22 -2.32 9.91
N ASN A 96 13.60 -2.77 11.11
CA ASN A 96 12.77 -3.62 11.95
C ASN A 96 12.48 -3.05 13.34
N ALA A 97 12.78 -1.76 13.55
CA ALA A 97 12.58 -1.07 14.82
C ALA A 97 13.21 -1.79 16.03
N GLY A 98 14.45 -2.31 15.85
CA GLY A 98 15.15 -3.06 16.90
C GLY A 98 14.50 -4.41 17.24
N GLY A 99 13.76 -5.01 16.29
CA GLY A 99 13.06 -6.29 16.43
C GLY A 99 11.57 -6.15 16.81
N ALA A 100 11.05 -4.93 16.93
CA ALA A 100 9.63 -4.71 17.18
C ALA A 100 8.75 -5.05 15.96
N ILE A 101 9.30 -5.00 14.75
CA ILE A 101 8.69 -5.45 13.50
C ILE A 101 9.43 -6.73 13.08
N ASN A 102 8.77 -7.90 13.21
CA ASN A 102 9.45 -9.18 13.01
C ASN A 102 8.59 -10.27 12.35
N ASP A 103 7.37 -9.97 11.95
CA ASP A 103 6.48 -10.85 11.20
C ASP A 103 5.73 -10.08 10.11
N SER A 104 6.49 -9.25 9.37
CA SER A 104 5.97 -8.31 8.39
C SER A 104 5.36 -9.03 7.18
N ARG A 105 4.05 -8.88 6.96
CA ARG A 105 3.25 -9.60 5.95
C ARG A 105 2.80 -8.73 4.79
N ASP A 106 2.39 -7.50 5.06
CA ASP A 106 1.96 -6.55 4.03
C ASP A 106 2.32 -5.12 4.42
N VAL A 107 2.43 -4.26 3.42
CA VAL A 107 2.75 -2.85 3.60
C VAL A 107 1.94 -1.98 2.66
N LYS A 108 1.44 -0.87 3.17
CA LYS A 108 0.86 0.22 2.37
C LYS A 108 1.47 1.54 2.79
N VAL A 109 1.63 2.44 1.82
CA VAL A 109 2.19 3.77 2.07
C VAL A 109 1.11 4.82 1.84
N ALA A 110 1.01 5.75 2.78
CA ALA A 110 0.16 6.92 2.68
C ALA A 110 0.97 8.20 2.89
N MET A 111 0.50 9.26 2.26
CA MET A 111 1.14 10.58 2.32
C MET A 111 0.16 11.62 2.83
N THR A 112 0.62 12.49 3.72
CA THR A 112 -0.11 13.66 4.19
C THR A 112 0.77 14.88 4.03
N ASN A 113 0.41 15.79 3.14
CA ASN A 113 1.20 16.99 2.85
C ASN A 113 2.69 16.64 2.63
N ALA A 114 3.57 16.90 3.62
CA ALA A 114 5.01 16.68 3.53
C ALA A 114 5.49 15.44 4.33
N SER A 115 4.58 14.65 4.89
CA SER A 115 4.93 13.46 5.66
C SER A 115 4.49 12.20 4.93
N VAL A 116 5.29 11.14 5.05
CA VAL A 116 5.04 9.84 4.43
C VAL A 116 5.10 8.76 5.50
N PHE A 117 4.13 7.87 5.49
CA PHE A 117 3.99 6.80 6.47
C PHE A 117 3.85 5.44 5.79
N ALA A 118 4.51 4.42 6.35
CA ALA A 118 4.22 3.02 6.03
C ALA A 118 3.34 2.42 7.13
N TYR A 119 2.30 1.74 6.72
CA TYR A 119 1.44 0.91 7.54
C TYR A 119 1.81 -0.54 7.24
N ILE A 120 2.20 -1.29 8.27
CA ILE A 120 2.71 -2.66 8.14
C ILE A 120 1.80 -3.60 8.91
N ALA A 121 1.26 -4.61 8.23
CA ALA A 121 0.64 -5.75 8.88
C ALA A 121 1.77 -6.67 9.37
N ASP A 122 1.97 -6.73 10.68
CA ASP A 122 3.10 -7.42 11.31
C ASP A 122 2.64 -8.65 12.09
N GLY A 123 1.84 -9.48 11.45
CA GLY A 123 1.39 -10.75 12.00
C GLY A 123 0.81 -10.62 13.40
N VAL A 124 1.35 -11.38 14.33
CA VAL A 124 0.91 -11.38 15.74
C VAL A 124 1.19 -10.07 16.47
N ASN A 125 2.08 -9.23 15.96
CA ASN A 125 2.39 -7.92 16.54
C ASN A 125 1.36 -6.84 16.15
N GLY A 126 0.44 -7.15 15.22
CA GLY A 126 -0.65 -6.27 14.81
C GLY A 126 -0.24 -5.27 13.73
N LEU A 127 -0.77 -4.05 13.81
CA LEU A 127 -0.49 -2.97 12.88
C LEU A 127 0.65 -2.10 13.41
N GLN A 128 1.68 -1.92 12.61
CA GLN A 128 2.78 -1.00 12.88
C GLN A 128 2.68 0.22 11.98
N VAL A 129 2.91 1.41 12.54
CA VAL A 129 2.96 2.66 11.79
C VAL A 129 4.37 3.22 11.85
N VAL A 130 4.99 3.28 10.68
CA VAL A 130 6.35 3.79 10.52
C VAL A 130 6.31 5.12 9.77
N GLN A 131 6.80 6.19 10.38
CA GLN A 131 7.05 7.43 9.67
C GLN A 131 8.28 7.26 8.79
N LEU A 132 8.12 7.47 7.49
CA LEU A 132 9.20 7.37 6.50
C LEU A 132 9.85 8.73 6.20
N VAL A 133 9.01 9.77 6.18
CA VAL A 133 9.44 11.15 5.94
C VAL A 133 8.72 12.05 6.92
N SER A 134 9.48 12.85 7.65
CA SER A 134 9.00 13.93 8.53
C SER A 134 9.32 15.27 7.90
N ALA A 135 8.36 16.17 7.86
CA ALA A 135 8.55 17.52 7.35
C ALA A 135 9.63 18.30 8.14
N ASN A 136 9.80 17.95 9.42
CA ASN A 136 10.72 18.65 10.33
C ASN A 136 12.11 18.03 10.36
N ASP A 137 12.20 16.69 10.21
CA ASP A 137 13.43 15.96 10.56
C ASP A 137 14.10 15.28 9.36
N THR A 138 13.37 15.12 8.24
CA THR A 138 13.93 14.44 7.06
C THR A 138 14.56 15.47 6.12
N PRO A 139 15.87 15.39 5.82
CA PRO A 139 16.49 16.26 4.83
C PRO A 139 15.80 16.14 3.47
N GLY A 140 15.45 17.30 2.89
CA GLY A 140 14.78 17.34 1.59
C GLY A 140 13.33 16.83 1.60
N ALA A 141 12.64 16.82 2.75
CA ALA A 141 11.26 16.35 2.92
C ALA A 141 10.27 16.93 1.90
N PHE A 142 10.49 18.16 1.44
CA PHE A 142 9.65 18.82 0.43
C PHE A 142 10.06 18.51 -1.02
N GLY A 143 11.10 17.72 -1.23
CA GLY A 143 11.52 17.26 -2.54
C GLY A 143 10.58 16.21 -3.13
N PHE A 144 10.76 15.89 -4.42
CA PHE A 144 9.95 14.88 -5.11
C PHE A 144 10.05 13.50 -4.46
N SER A 145 11.24 13.06 -4.07
CA SER A 145 11.46 11.74 -3.46
C SER A 145 12.57 11.83 -2.40
N PRO A 146 12.28 12.40 -1.22
CA PRO A 146 13.27 12.44 -0.14
C PRO A 146 13.62 11.01 0.28
N ARG A 147 14.88 10.80 0.65
CA ARG A 147 15.33 9.49 1.15
C ARG A 147 14.60 9.18 2.44
N PRO A 148 13.95 8.01 2.57
CA PRO A 148 13.26 7.64 3.78
C PRO A 148 14.18 7.59 5.00
N ALA A 149 13.66 8.05 6.15
CA ALA A 149 14.30 7.95 7.46
C ALA A 149 13.30 7.27 8.42
N PRO A 150 13.16 5.94 8.35
CA PRO A 150 12.08 5.22 9.00
C PRO A 150 12.18 5.28 10.52
N GLN A 151 11.04 5.57 11.16
CA GLN A 151 10.86 5.59 12.61
C GLN A 151 9.52 4.95 12.96
N LEU A 152 9.53 3.95 13.85
CA LEU A 152 8.29 3.40 14.40
C LEU A 152 7.64 4.44 15.32
N ILE A 153 6.42 4.86 15.00
CA ILE A 153 5.71 5.91 15.74
C ILE A 153 4.46 5.41 16.47
N ALA A 154 3.89 4.28 16.03
CA ALA A 154 2.75 3.68 16.70
C ALA A 154 2.66 2.18 16.43
N THR A 155 2.10 1.46 17.39
CA THR A 155 1.73 0.05 17.30
C THR A 155 0.29 -0.10 17.75
N HIS A 156 -0.51 -0.87 17.00
CA HIS A 156 -1.86 -1.23 17.39
C HIS A 156 -2.03 -2.76 17.35
N HIS A 157 -2.30 -3.35 18.50
CA HIS A 157 -2.57 -4.78 18.60
C HIS A 157 -3.96 -5.09 18.04
N THR A 158 -4.02 -5.98 17.07
CA THR A 158 -5.27 -6.48 16.48
C THR A 158 -5.80 -7.69 17.27
N GLY A 159 -7.09 -7.99 17.16
CA GLY A 159 -7.70 -9.15 17.81
C GLY A 159 -7.24 -10.53 17.30
N GLY A 160 -6.40 -10.55 16.26
CA GLY A 160 -5.76 -11.71 15.64
C GLY A 160 -4.59 -11.26 14.80
N PRO A 161 -3.86 -12.17 14.13
CA PRO A 161 -2.71 -11.81 13.30
C PRO A 161 -3.10 -10.85 12.17
N ALA A 162 -2.36 -9.75 12.03
CA ALA A 162 -2.50 -8.81 10.93
C ALA A 162 -1.77 -9.36 9.69
N LEU A 163 -2.51 -9.75 8.65
CA LEU A 163 -1.95 -10.43 7.47
C LEU A 163 -1.94 -9.55 6.22
N ALA A 164 -2.83 -8.57 6.15
CA ALA A 164 -2.97 -7.71 4.99
C ALA A 164 -3.53 -6.34 5.40
N ILE A 165 -3.27 -5.33 4.57
CA ILE A 165 -3.78 -3.98 4.72
C ILE A 165 -4.45 -3.58 3.41
N SER A 166 -5.72 -3.19 3.49
CA SER A 166 -6.38 -2.53 2.37
C SER A 166 -5.85 -1.12 2.20
N LYS A 167 -5.56 -0.71 0.98
CA LYS A 167 -5.22 0.67 0.70
C LYS A 167 -6.43 1.54 1.04
N GLY A 168 -6.25 2.46 1.98
CA GLY A 168 -7.22 3.50 2.24
C GLY A 168 -7.38 4.43 1.02
N LEU A 169 -8.49 5.17 0.99
CA LEU A 169 -8.66 6.22 -0.03
C LEU A 169 -7.63 7.31 0.22
N ASP A 170 -6.87 7.63 -0.82
CA ASP A 170 -5.96 8.76 -0.80
C ASP A 170 -6.80 10.04 -0.70
N ARG A 171 -6.51 10.87 0.27
CA ARG A 171 -7.28 12.07 0.58
C ARG A 171 -7.51 12.98 -0.64
N ASP A 172 -6.53 13.04 -1.53
CA ASP A 172 -6.55 13.93 -2.69
C ASP A 172 -6.99 13.23 -4.00
N ARG A 173 -7.21 11.92 -3.96
CA ARG A 173 -7.50 11.11 -5.16
C ARG A 173 -8.54 10.02 -4.89
N ALA A 174 -9.68 10.43 -4.39
CA ALA A 174 -10.86 9.58 -4.36
C ALA A 174 -11.45 9.44 -5.79
N VAL A 175 -10.66 8.91 -6.69
CA VAL A 175 -11.07 8.59 -8.05
C VAL A 175 -11.05 7.09 -8.24
N ASP A 176 -12.06 6.55 -8.89
CA ASP A 176 -12.02 5.18 -9.37
C ASP A 176 -11.03 5.05 -10.56
N GLU A 177 -10.82 3.85 -11.02
CA GLU A 177 -9.93 3.58 -12.16
C GLU A 177 -10.38 4.23 -13.47
N THR A 178 -11.63 4.69 -13.54
CA THR A 178 -12.19 5.43 -14.68
C THR A 178 -12.00 6.95 -14.56
N GLY A 179 -11.38 7.41 -13.47
CA GLY A 179 -11.14 8.83 -13.20
C GLY A 179 -12.33 9.56 -12.57
N HIS A 180 -13.41 8.87 -12.19
CA HIS A 180 -14.52 9.46 -11.49
C HIS A 180 -14.23 9.54 -9.99
N GLN A 181 -14.51 10.71 -9.39
CA GLN A 181 -14.48 10.83 -7.94
C GLN A 181 -15.52 9.92 -7.32
N VAL A 182 -15.06 8.88 -6.60
CA VAL A 182 -15.94 8.00 -5.87
C VAL A 182 -16.14 8.52 -4.46
N ALA A 183 -17.33 8.70 -4.11
CA ALA A 183 -18.03 8.50 -2.85
C ALA A 183 -17.40 8.91 -1.52
N VAL A 184 -16.19 9.43 -1.46
CA VAL A 184 -15.54 9.76 -0.16
C VAL A 184 -16.27 10.87 0.58
N PHE A 185 -17.03 11.70 -0.15
CA PHE A 185 -17.78 12.82 0.42
C PHE A 185 -19.24 12.85 -0.05
N GLY A 186 -19.83 11.70 -0.37
CA GLY A 186 -21.18 11.65 -0.89
C GLY A 186 -21.30 12.24 -2.29
N ARG A 187 -20.25 12.14 -3.12
CA ARG A 187 -20.21 12.69 -4.49
C ARG A 187 -19.81 11.61 -5.49
N ARG A 188 -20.40 11.73 -6.68
CA ARG A 188 -20.02 10.97 -7.86
C ARG A 188 -19.62 11.95 -8.95
N GLY A 189 -18.33 12.04 -9.24
CA GLY A 189 -17.81 13.08 -10.10
C GLY A 189 -18.11 14.48 -9.56
N GLY A 190 -18.61 15.38 -10.39
CA GLY A 190 -18.95 16.74 -10.01
C GLY A 190 -20.26 16.90 -9.23
N ARG A 191 -21.07 15.87 -9.05
CA ARG A 191 -22.38 15.95 -8.41
C ARG A 191 -22.45 15.22 -7.07
N PRO A 192 -23.29 15.66 -6.12
CA PRO A 192 -23.63 14.89 -4.93
C PRO A 192 -24.34 13.58 -5.30
N PHE A 193 -24.25 12.57 -4.43
CA PHE A 193 -25.10 11.41 -4.51
C PHE A 193 -26.57 11.80 -4.37
N ASN A 194 -27.42 11.12 -5.11
CA ASN A 194 -28.86 11.11 -4.81
C ASN A 194 -29.15 10.17 -3.63
N ALA A 195 -30.38 10.24 -3.12
CA ALA A 195 -30.80 9.47 -1.95
C ALA A 195 -30.66 7.94 -2.14
N GLU A 196 -30.84 7.44 -3.37
CA GLU A 196 -30.70 6.02 -3.68
C GLU A 196 -29.24 5.56 -3.68
N GLU A 197 -28.36 6.35 -4.27
CA GLU A 197 -26.90 6.12 -4.24
C GLU A 197 -26.36 6.17 -2.80
N MET A 198 -26.84 7.12 -1.99
CA MET A 198 -26.51 7.21 -0.57
C MET A 198 -26.95 5.96 0.19
N ARG A 199 -28.17 5.49 -0.02
CA ARG A 199 -28.67 4.27 0.62
C ARG A 199 -27.86 3.02 0.26
N ARG A 200 -27.47 2.87 -1.01
CA ARG A 200 -26.67 1.71 -1.46
C ARG A 200 -25.28 1.64 -0.80
N LEU A 201 -24.69 2.78 -0.53
CA LEU A 201 -23.30 2.86 -0.04
C LEU A 201 -23.20 2.92 1.48
N TYR A 202 -24.22 3.43 2.15
CA TYR A 202 -24.17 3.71 3.58
C TYR A 202 -25.27 2.99 4.38
N VAL A 203 -25.86 1.94 3.84
CA VAL A 203 -26.82 1.11 4.58
C VAL A 203 -26.09 -0.05 5.24
N ARG A 204 -26.18 -0.13 6.56
CA ARG A 204 -25.76 -1.27 7.37
C ARG A 204 -26.96 -1.75 8.18
N ASP A 205 -27.24 -3.04 8.09
CA ASP A 205 -28.37 -3.66 8.82
C ASP A 205 -29.74 -2.99 8.55
N GLY A 206 -29.94 -2.47 7.35
CA GLY A 206 -31.18 -1.78 6.94
C GLY A 206 -31.26 -0.29 7.28
N GLU A 207 -30.33 0.21 8.08
CA GLU A 207 -30.22 1.62 8.46
C GLU A 207 -29.13 2.34 7.68
N VAL A 208 -29.33 3.63 7.42
CA VAL A 208 -28.28 4.48 6.83
C VAL A 208 -27.17 4.69 7.86
N TRP A 209 -25.99 4.18 7.57
CA TRP A 209 -24.83 4.42 8.42
C TRP A 209 -24.33 5.85 8.24
N THR A 210 -24.48 6.65 9.27
CA THR A 210 -23.87 7.98 9.33
C THR A 210 -22.57 7.90 10.12
N VAL A 211 -21.48 8.42 9.56
CA VAL A 211 -20.26 8.65 10.33
C VAL A 211 -20.52 9.91 11.16
N SER A 212 -20.63 9.75 12.50
CA SER A 212 -20.62 10.88 13.42
C SER A 212 -19.22 11.00 14.01
N ASP A 213 -18.77 12.22 14.26
CA ASP A 213 -17.51 12.50 15.00
C ASP A 213 -17.63 12.14 16.50
N GLU A 214 -18.78 11.65 16.93
CA GLU A 214 -18.97 11.15 18.28
C GLU A 214 -18.42 9.72 18.42
N PRO A 215 -17.66 9.43 19.49
CA PRO A 215 -17.18 8.08 19.75
C PRO A 215 -18.35 7.11 19.82
N GLN A 216 -18.35 6.09 18.98
CA GLN A 216 -19.33 5.00 19.09
C GLN A 216 -19.21 4.34 20.47
N GLY A 217 -20.16 4.60 21.35
CA GLY A 217 -20.14 4.00 22.69
C GLY A 217 -21.03 4.65 23.74
N ARG A 218 -21.80 5.67 23.37
CA ARG A 218 -22.89 6.11 24.23
C ARG A 218 -24.22 5.94 23.52
N ALA A 219 -24.71 4.70 23.53
CA ALA A 219 -26.14 4.52 23.53
C ALA A 219 -26.63 5.23 24.78
N THR A 220 -27.27 6.39 24.65
CA THR A 220 -28.03 6.98 25.71
C THR A 220 -29.22 6.04 25.92
N ASP A 221 -29.24 5.31 27.05
CA ASP A 221 -30.41 4.62 27.49
C ASP A 221 -31.61 5.60 27.47
N PRO A 222 -32.75 5.21 26.87
CA PRO A 222 -33.95 6.01 26.98
C PRO A 222 -34.42 5.97 28.45
N GLN A 223 -34.52 7.17 29.06
CA GLN A 223 -35.25 7.34 30.33
C GLN A 223 -36.75 7.14 30.13
#